data_279d4e4ca51ed738534616b4be3a3e08
#
_entry.id   279d4e4ca51ed738534616b4be3a3e08
#
_cell.length_a   1.000
_cell.length_b   1.000
_cell.length_c   1.000
_cell.angle_alpha   90.00
_cell.angle_beta   90.00
_cell.angle_gamma   90.00
#
_symmetry.space_group_name_H-M   'P 1'
#
loop_
_entity.id
_entity.type
_entity.pdbx_description
1 polymer ?
#
loop_
_entity_poly.entity_id
_entity_poly.type
_entity_poly.pdbx_seq_one_letter_code
_entity_poly.pdbx_strand_id
1 'polypeptide(L)'
;VPPRAENPSASSTSLWRHRDFRRYLTGQAASVTGSSITHMALPVLAVLHLDATTAQVAALAFLGQLPPALLALHAGALADRHSKRRQMIAGDLVSAAVLATVPVAASLGTLTLTQLMIVAVVQGAASVLHDAAAISLLPSLVDRSLIQRSNSRVGALFAVAATAGSHLGAALTALLGPARALLGDVASYLISAVCTAHIQTAEPARVRPETRRLRGEIGEGLRYVRGDDRLWTLTLVNATTSFALGLLNTLWAVYLLRSLAMSATVFGVVLGLGALGAAAGALTAPALARRYGPGPMMLAALAITPLTQLPLLLASPGLDWQITIGAALFLQLACAGAAGTTQRSIRQIVTSTGMQARMQAVSTWLTSGARPVAALLAGALGTWIGVRPALTAGTLLLLVPLVVLARSPIRALRQMPDPPSAPLPAPPAARSSPLAVPAPAGTDDARHDRALGGDAS
;
A
#
# COMPACT_ATOMS: atom_id res chain seq x y z
N VAL A 1 -25.58 -45.29 -12.74
CA VAL A 1 -24.22 -44.83 -13.02
C VAL A 1 -23.86 -43.88 -11.88
N PRO A 2 -22.90 -44.20 -10.99
CA PRO A 2 -22.48 -43.26 -9.95
C PRO A 2 -21.71 -42.09 -10.58
N PRO A 3 -21.82 -40.87 -10.02
CA PRO A 3 -21.10 -39.72 -10.54
C PRO A 3 -19.60 -39.94 -10.37
N ARG A 4 -18.86 -39.79 -11.46
CA ARG A 4 -17.39 -39.80 -11.47
C ARG A 4 -16.88 -38.80 -10.44
N ALA A 5 -16.14 -39.28 -9.45
CA ALA A 5 -15.34 -38.48 -8.56
C ALA A 5 -14.36 -37.66 -9.41
N GLU A 6 -14.54 -36.35 -9.45
CA GLU A 6 -13.56 -35.42 -10.01
C GLU A 6 -12.30 -35.54 -9.17
N ASN A 7 -11.27 -36.02 -9.81
CA ASN A 7 -9.94 -36.21 -9.28
C ASN A 7 -9.34 -34.85 -8.90
N PRO A 8 -9.00 -34.53 -7.64
CA PRO A 8 -8.38 -33.27 -7.27
C PRO A 8 -6.87 -33.29 -7.50
N SER A 9 -6.45 -33.74 -8.67
CA SER A 9 -5.11 -33.49 -9.19
C SER A 9 -5.10 -32.26 -10.10
N ALA A 10 -5.65 -31.15 -9.62
CA ALA A 10 -5.32 -29.85 -10.18
C ALA A 10 -3.84 -29.61 -9.91
N SER A 11 -3.02 -29.91 -10.91
CA SER A 11 -1.61 -29.60 -11.01
C SER A 11 -1.36 -28.25 -10.35
N SER A 12 -0.56 -28.23 -9.28
CA SER A 12 -0.02 -27.01 -8.67
C SER A 12 0.89 -26.35 -9.73
N THR A 13 0.27 -25.67 -10.69
CA THR A 13 1.02 -24.92 -11.70
C THR A 13 1.81 -23.86 -10.95
N SER A 14 3.09 -24.07 -10.83
CA SER A 14 4.01 -23.16 -10.12
C SER A 14 3.87 -21.77 -10.74
N LEU A 15 3.57 -20.76 -9.93
CA LEU A 15 3.52 -19.35 -10.36
C LEU A 15 4.76 -18.92 -11.14
N TRP A 16 5.90 -19.59 -10.92
CA TRP A 16 7.14 -19.35 -11.63
C TRP A 16 7.12 -19.82 -13.10
N ARG A 17 6.16 -20.63 -13.51
CA ARG A 17 5.97 -21.04 -14.92
C ARG A 17 5.30 -19.95 -15.75
N HIS A 18 4.55 -19.02 -15.14
CA HIS A 18 3.92 -17.91 -15.84
C HIS A 18 4.95 -16.84 -16.18
N ARG A 19 5.36 -16.76 -17.44
CA ARG A 19 6.39 -15.82 -17.93
C ARG A 19 6.01 -14.37 -17.62
N ASP A 20 4.74 -14.01 -17.84
CA ASP A 20 4.27 -12.64 -17.63
C ASP A 20 4.20 -12.26 -16.15
N PHE A 21 3.86 -13.20 -15.27
CA PHE A 21 3.95 -12.97 -13.84
C PHE A 21 5.38 -12.72 -13.36
N ARG A 22 6.38 -13.45 -13.92
CA ARG A 22 7.79 -13.21 -13.61
C ARG A 22 8.23 -11.82 -14.09
N ARG A 23 7.88 -11.45 -15.34
CA ARG A 23 8.17 -10.10 -15.88
C ARG A 23 7.59 -9.01 -15.00
N TYR A 24 6.31 -9.16 -14.60
CA TYR A 24 5.66 -8.26 -13.67
C TYR A 24 6.42 -8.16 -12.34
N LEU A 25 6.77 -9.30 -11.71
CA LEU A 25 7.52 -9.32 -10.45
C LEU A 25 8.89 -8.66 -10.57
N THR A 26 9.63 -8.92 -11.65
CA THR A 26 10.95 -8.33 -11.88
C THR A 26 10.86 -6.82 -12.05
N GLY A 27 9.88 -6.33 -12.84
CA GLY A 27 9.63 -4.90 -13.00
C GLY A 27 9.29 -4.22 -11.68
N GLN A 28 8.37 -4.81 -10.91
CA GLN A 28 7.98 -4.28 -9.60
C GLN A 28 9.13 -4.29 -8.58
N ALA A 29 9.94 -5.37 -8.56
CA ALA A 29 11.12 -5.43 -7.68
C ALA A 29 12.15 -4.34 -8.03
N ALA A 30 12.43 -4.16 -9.32
CA ALA A 30 13.33 -3.11 -9.77
C ALA A 30 12.82 -1.73 -9.34
N SER A 31 11.56 -1.42 -9.62
CA SER A 31 10.95 -0.14 -9.28
C SER A 31 10.97 0.15 -7.78
N VAL A 32 10.61 -0.81 -6.92
CA VAL A 32 10.64 -0.65 -5.46
C VAL A 32 12.08 -0.46 -4.95
N THR A 33 13.04 -1.20 -5.51
CA THR A 33 14.46 -1.06 -5.16
C THR A 33 14.96 0.34 -5.50
N GLY A 34 14.67 0.82 -6.70
CA GLY A 34 15.08 2.15 -7.15
C GLY A 34 14.42 3.27 -6.36
N SER A 35 13.12 3.21 -6.14
CA SER A 35 12.39 4.20 -5.35
C SER A 35 12.93 4.32 -3.93
N SER A 36 13.44 3.21 -3.34
CA SER A 36 14.11 3.25 -2.02
C SER A 36 15.42 4.04 -2.08
N ILE A 37 16.14 4.01 -3.21
CA ILE A 37 17.34 4.85 -3.43
C ILE A 37 16.94 6.32 -3.44
N THR A 38 15.91 6.68 -4.21
CA THR A 38 15.43 8.07 -4.32
C THR A 38 14.91 8.60 -2.98
N HIS A 39 14.18 7.80 -2.21
CA HIS A 39 13.70 8.18 -0.87
C HIS A 39 14.85 8.53 0.08
N MET A 40 16.01 7.92 -0.07
CA MET A 40 17.20 8.24 0.70
C MET A 40 17.97 9.43 0.09
N ALA A 41 18.22 9.42 -1.22
CA ALA A 41 19.12 10.36 -1.87
C ALA A 41 18.53 11.79 -1.98
N LEU A 42 17.21 11.94 -2.20
CA LEU A 42 16.57 13.26 -2.34
C LEU A 42 16.70 14.16 -1.09
N PRO A 43 16.39 13.69 0.15
CA PRO A 43 16.60 14.49 1.35
C PRO A 43 18.09 14.81 1.60
N VAL A 44 18.98 13.85 1.33
CA VAL A 44 20.43 14.05 1.46
C VAL A 44 20.91 15.16 0.52
N LEU A 45 20.42 15.12 -0.73
CA LEU A 45 20.76 16.14 -1.74
C LEU A 45 20.25 17.53 -1.34
N ALA A 46 19.01 17.62 -0.86
CA ALA A 46 18.43 18.88 -0.38
C ALA A 46 19.21 19.45 0.82
N VAL A 47 19.55 18.61 1.80
CA VAL A 47 20.18 19.04 3.04
C VAL A 47 21.65 19.33 2.88
N LEU A 48 22.42 18.49 2.19
CA LEU A 48 23.88 18.56 2.13
C LEU A 48 24.43 19.32 0.93
N HIS A 49 23.69 19.37 -0.21
CA HIS A 49 24.18 20.02 -1.42
C HIS A 49 23.49 21.34 -1.73
N LEU A 50 22.24 21.50 -1.30
CA LEU A 50 21.46 22.72 -1.55
C LEU A 50 21.25 23.56 -0.29
N ASP A 51 21.80 23.14 0.85
CA ASP A 51 21.65 23.81 2.14
C ASP A 51 20.20 24.17 2.49
N ALA A 52 19.26 23.31 2.07
CA ALA A 52 17.84 23.55 2.25
C ALA A 52 17.47 23.71 3.74
N THR A 53 16.71 24.75 4.05
CA THR A 53 16.22 24.98 5.41
C THR A 53 15.24 23.89 5.85
N THR A 54 14.96 23.80 7.17
CA THR A 54 13.97 22.85 7.69
C THR A 54 12.61 23.01 7.02
N ALA A 55 12.16 24.25 6.79
CA ALA A 55 10.91 24.55 6.09
C ALA A 55 10.93 24.05 4.64
N GLN A 56 12.05 24.22 3.94
CA GLN A 56 12.21 23.76 2.56
C GLN A 56 12.23 22.23 2.44
N VAL A 57 12.88 21.53 3.36
CA VAL A 57 12.84 20.06 3.43
C VAL A 57 11.43 19.56 3.72
N ALA A 58 10.71 20.24 4.62
CA ALA A 58 9.31 19.92 4.91
C ALA A 58 8.40 20.18 3.70
N ALA A 59 8.63 21.28 2.96
CA ALA A 59 7.90 21.57 1.72
C ALA A 59 8.18 20.50 0.64
N LEU A 60 9.43 20.05 0.51
CA LEU A 60 9.79 18.94 -0.40
C LEU A 60 9.04 17.65 -0.02
N ALA A 61 9.04 17.29 1.26
CA ALA A 61 8.32 16.12 1.76
C ALA A 61 6.79 16.25 1.57
N PHE A 62 6.22 17.44 1.83
CA PHE A 62 4.81 17.74 1.59
C PHE A 62 4.44 17.55 0.12
N LEU A 63 5.20 18.17 -0.79
CA LEU A 63 4.95 18.13 -2.22
C LEU A 63 5.07 16.70 -2.78
N GLY A 64 5.99 15.89 -2.29
CA GLY A 64 6.11 14.49 -2.69
C GLY A 64 4.95 13.62 -2.21
N GLN A 65 4.34 13.95 -1.07
CA GLN A 65 3.20 13.20 -0.50
C GLN A 65 1.82 13.74 -0.93
N LEU A 66 1.76 14.93 -1.48
CA LEU A 66 0.50 15.58 -1.88
C LEU A 66 -0.20 14.85 -3.05
N PRO A 67 0.48 14.46 -4.16
CA PRO A 67 -0.17 13.74 -5.25
C PRO A 67 -0.78 12.39 -4.81
N PRO A 68 -0.09 11.53 -4.04
CA PRO A 68 -0.69 10.33 -3.46
C PRO A 68 -1.97 10.61 -2.66
N ALA A 69 -1.97 11.67 -1.85
CA ALA A 69 -3.13 12.02 -1.04
C ALA A 69 -4.34 12.47 -1.88
N LEU A 70 -4.09 13.24 -2.95
CA LEU A 70 -5.14 13.79 -3.81
C LEU A 70 -5.60 12.80 -4.89
N LEU A 71 -4.67 12.06 -5.49
CA LEU A 71 -4.93 11.24 -6.68
C LEU A 71 -5.30 9.81 -6.37
N ALA A 72 -5.05 9.28 -5.16
CA ALA A 72 -5.28 7.87 -4.84
C ALA A 72 -6.69 7.36 -5.19
N LEU A 73 -7.72 8.18 -4.94
CA LEU A 73 -9.11 7.84 -5.25
C LEU A 73 -9.41 7.89 -6.75
N HIS A 74 -8.75 8.78 -7.49
CA HIS A 74 -8.94 8.95 -8.94
C HIS A 74 -8.09 7.97 -9.74
N ALA A 75 -6.96 7.56 -9.21
CA ALA A 75 -6.01 6.66 -9.87
C ALA A 75 -6.63 5.28 -10.17
N GLY A 76 -7.42 4.72 -9.25
CA GLY A 76 -8.17 3.48 -9.48
C GLY A 76 -9.15 3.60 -10.64
N ALA A 77 -9.94 4.68 -10.67
CA ALA A 77 -10.90 4.93 -11.75
C ALA A 77 -10.19 5.15 -13.11
N LEU A 78 -9.01 5.78 -13.10
CA LEU A 78 -8.20 5.99 -14.30
C LEU A 78 -7.59 4.67 -14.79
N ALA A 79 -7.14 3.81 -13.89
CA ALA A 79 -6.63 2.47 -14.19
C ALA A 79 -7.69 1.58 -14.88
N ASP A 80 -8.97 1.74 -14.50
CA ASP A 80 -10.06 0.98 -15.11
C ASP A 80 -10.43 1.49 -16.52
N ARG A 81 -10.19 2.77 -16.80
CA ARG A 81 -10.54 3.40 -18.09
C ARG A 81 -9.46 3.25 -19.16
N HIS A 82 -8.21 3.08 -18.77
CA HIS A 82 -7.06 3.03 -19.66
C HIS A 82 -6.41 1.65 -19.66
N SER A 83 -5.56 1.37 -20.67
CA SER A 83 -4.70 0.19 -20.66
C SER A 83 -3.73 0.27 -19.48
N LYS A 84 -3.80 -0.69 -18.59
CA LYS A 84 -3.00 -0.77 -17.37
C LYS A 84 -1.52 -0.82 -17.70
N ARG A 85 -1.15 -1.60 -18.71
CA ARG A 85 0.24 -1.70 -19.19
C ARG A 85 0.76 -0.36 -19.71
N ARG A 86 -0.03 0.33 -20.56
CA ARG A 86 0.37 1.64 -21.09
C ARG A 86 0.52 2.67 -19.97
N GLN A 87 -0.36 2.62 -18.98
CA GLN A 87 -0.30 3.52 -17.82
C GLN A 87 0.93 3.25 -16.96
N MET A 88 1.28 1.98 -16.71
CA MET A 88 2.51 1.61 -16.00
C MET A 88 3.76 2.08 -16.75
N ILE A 89 3.86 1.78 -18.06
CA ILE A 89 4.99 2.20 -18.89
C ILE A 89 5.11 3.72 -18.94
N ALA A 90 4.00 4.44 -19.13
CA ALA A 90 4.02 5.90 -19.13
C ALA A 90 4.47 6.48 -17.78
N GLY A 91 3.99 5.92 -16.67
CA GLY A 91 4.41 6.30 -15.32
C GLY A 91 5.92 6.09 -15.11
N ASP A 92 6.44 4.93 -15.48
CA ASP A 92 7.86 4.61 -15.40
C ASP A 92 8.72 5.55 -16.26
N LEU A 93 8.33 5.80 -17.50
CA LEU A 93 9.08 6.68 -18.42
C LEU A 93 9.07 8.14 -17.96
N VAL A 94 7.92 8.64 -17.48
CA VAL A 94 7.82 9.99 -16.89
C VAL A 94 8.70 10.09 -15.66
N SER A 95 8.66 9.10 -14.78
CA SER A 95 9.49 9.04 -13.58
C SER A 95 10.97 9.02 -13.92
N ALA A 96 11.39 8.18 -14.88
CA ALA A 96 12.77 8.10 -15.34
C ALA A 96 13.25 9.44 -15.94
N ALA A 97 12.45 10.04 -16.83
CA ALA A 97 12.81 11.28 -17.50
C ALA A 97 12.97 12.44 -16.51
N VAL A 98 12.00 12.61 -15.60
CA VAL A 98 12.03 13.71 -14.62
C VAL A 98 13.16 13.51 -13.62
N LEU A 99 13.36 12.28 -13.12
CA LEU A 99 14.42 11.99 -12.17
C LEU A 99 15.82 12.16 -12.79
N ALA A 100 16.00 11.79 -14.07
CA ALA A 100 17.26 11.95 -14.79
C ALA A 100 17.70 13.42 -14.91
N THR A 101 16.77 14.37 -14.85
CA THR A 101 17.12 15.80 -14.85
C THR A 101 17.97 16.22 -13.65
N VAL A 102 17.85 15.51 -12.51
CA VAL A 102 18.56 15.85 -11.26
C VAL A 102 20.08 15.63 -11.39
N PRO A 103 20.58 14.43 -11.75
CA PRO A 103 22.00 14.21 -11.92
C PRO A 103 22.58 15.05 -13.07
N VAL A 104 21.81 15.33 -14.13
CA VAL A 104 22.24 16.22 -15.21
C VAL A 104 22.43 17.65 -14.69
N ALA A 105 21.43 18.22 -14.02
CA ALA A 105 21.54 19.57 -13.47
C ALA A 105 22.64 19.68 -12.41
N ALA A 106 22.82 18.64 -11.59
CA ALA A 106 23.90 18.58 -10.60
C ALA A 106 25.29 18.59 -11.28
N SER A 107 25.46 17.87 -12.40
CA SER A 107 26.72 17.84 -13.15
C SER A 107 27.03 19.19 -13.82
N LEU A 108 26.00 19.95 -14.17
CA LEU A 108 26.12 21.30 -14.76
C LEU A 108 26.20 22.40 -13.69
N GLY A 109 26.11 22.08 -12.40
CA GLY A 109 26.10 23.08 -11.34
C GLY A 109 24.84 23.94 -11.28
N THR A 110 23.75 23.54 -11.96
CA THR A 110 22.50 24.31 -12.08
C THR A 110 21.35 23.73 -11.26
N LEU A 111 21.64 22.74 -10.40
CA LEU A 111 20.61 22.09 -9.58
C LEU A 111 19.99 23.08 -8.60
N THR A 112 18.66 23.15 -8.58
CA THR A 112 17.89 24.01 -7.69
C THR A 112 16.92 23.23 -6.81
N LEU A 113 16.56 23.79 -5.67
CA LEU A 113 15.55 23.19 -4.78
C LEU A 113 14.17 23.15 -5.46
N THR A 114 13.81 24.15 -6.24
CA THR A 114 12.57 24.18 -7.02
C THR A 114 12.48 23.01 -7.98
N GLN A 115 13.59 22.65 -8.62
CA GLN A 115 13.67 21.48 -9.48
C GLN A 115 13.38 20.18 -8.68
N LEU A 116 13.98 20.01 -7.48
CA LEU A 116 13.70 18.85 -6.63
C LEU A 116 12.22 18.79 -6.21
N MET A 117 11.61 19.94 -5.93
CA MET A 117 10.18 20.02 -5.59
C MET A 117 9.28 19.59 -6.76
N ILE A 118 9.60 20.04 -7.99
CA ILE A 118 8.88 19.63 -9.21
C ILE A 118 9.05 18.13 -9.43
N VAL A 119 10.27 17.60 -9.31
CA VAL A 119 10.56 16.18 -9.41
C VAL A 119 9.74 15.39 -8.39
N ALA A 120 9.68 15.82 -7.14
CA ALA A 120 8.91 15.15 -6.10
C ALA A 120 7.41 15.09 -6.40
N VAL A 121 6.82 16.18 -6.91
CA VAL A 121 5.39 16.21 -7.30
C VAL A 121 5.12 15.28 -8.47
N VAL A 122 5.94 15.34 -9.52
CA VAL A 122 5.74 14.52 -10.73
C VAL A 122 5.94 13.04 -10.41
N GLN A 123 6.98 12.71 -9.64
CA GLN A 123 7.23 11.35 -9.14
C GLN A 123 6.05 10.83 -8.31
N GLY A 124 5.57 11.63 -7.35
CA GLY A 124 4.43 11.24 -6.52
C GLY A 124 3.16 10.97 -7.36
N ALA A 125 2.89 11.78 -8.38
CA ALA A 125 1.76 11.59 -9.28
C ALA A 125 1.93 10.34 -10.16
N ALA A 126 3.10 10.18 -10.77
CA ALA A 126 3.41 9.03 -11.63
C ALA A 126 3.35 7.71 -10.85
N SER A 127 3.90 7.67 -9.63
CA SER A 127 3.88 6.50 -8.75
C SER A 127 2.47 6.04 -8.42
N VAL A 128 1.58 6.95 -8.01
CA VAL A 128 0.18 6.59 -7.66
C VAL A 128 -0.57 6.01 -8.86
N LEU A 129 -0.37 6.59 -10.04
CA LEU A 129 -1.01 6.09 -11.27
C LEU A 129 -0.45 4.74 -11.68
N HIS A 130 0.87 4.56 -11.57
CA HIS A 130 1.55 3.29 -11.83
C HIS A 130 1.05 2.20 -10.87
N ASP A 131 1.03 2.47 -9.55
CA ASP A 131 0.65 1.49 -8.53
C ASP A 131 -0.81 1.05 -8.67
N ALA A 132 -1.73 1.98 -8.98
CA ALA A 132 -3.12 1.65 -9.25
C ALA A 132 -3.28 0.72 -10.45
N ALA A 133 -2.52 0.99 -11.53
CA ALA A 133 -2.51 0.15 -12.72
C ALA A 133 -1.88 -1.23 -12.43
N ALA A 134 -0.78 -1.28 -11.68
CA ALA A 134 -0.07 -2.51 -11.32
C ALA A 134 -0.96 -3.46 -10.48
N ILE A 135 -1.62 -2.92 -9.45
CA ILE A 135 -2.58 -3.69 -8.62
C ILE A 135 -3.72 -4.24 -9.48
N SER A 136 -4.23 -3.44 -10.40
CA SER A 136 -5.34 -3.81 -11.29
C SER A 136 -4.92 -4.80 -12.38
N LEU A 137 -3.63 -4.85 -12.76
CA LEU A 137 -3.11 -5.79 -13.77
C LEU A 137 -2.90 -7.20 -13.20
N LEU A 138 -2.48 -7.32 -11.95
CA LEU A 138 -2.09 -8.59 -11.33
C LEU A 138 -3.13 -9.72 -11.48
N PRO A 139 -4.46 -9.48 -11.27
CA PRO A 139 -5.46 -10.54 -11.44
C PRO A 139 -5.61 -11.08 -12.87
N SER A 140 -5.14 -10.34 -13.87
CA SER A 140 -5.16 -10.80 -15.27
C SER A 140 -3.96 -11.67 -15.65
N LEU A 141 -2.90 -11.68 -14.80
CA LEU A 141 -1.65 -12.42 -15.06
C LEU A 141 -1.66 -13.83 -14.49
N VAL A 142 -2.61 -14.15 -13.61
CA VAL A 142 -2.66 -15.42 -12.86
C VAL A 142 -4.09 -15.92 -12.74
N ASP A 143 -4.26 -17.23 -12.60
CA ASP A 143 -5.55 -17.84 -12.34
C ASP A 143 -6.14 -17.38 -10.99
N ARG A 144 -7.46 -17.30 -10.91
CA ARG A 144 -8.17 -16.85 -9.68
C ARG A 144 -7.76 -17.61 -8.42
N SER A 145 -7.49 -18.91 -8.54
CA SER A 145 -7.01 -19.77 -7.44
C SER A 145 -5.62 -19.38 -6.92
N LEU A 146 -4.81 -18.70 -7.72
CA LEU A 146 -3.44 -18.32 -7.41
C LEU A 146 -3.30 -16.86 -6.95
N ILE A 147 -4.36 -16.05 -7.00
CA ILE A 147 -4.31 -14.62 -6.67
C ILE A 147 -3.77 -14.38 -5.25
N GLN A 148 -4.23 -15.14 -4.25
CA GLN A 148 -3.76 -14.98 -2.87
C GLN A 148 -2.26 -15.28 -2.74
N ARG A 149 -1.78 -16.37 -3.38
CA ARG A 149 -0.36 -16.72 -3.41
C ARG A 149 0.48 -15.67 -4.14
N SER A 150 -0.07 -15.10 -5.21
CA SER A 150 0.59 -14.02 -5.98
C SER A 150 0.74 -12.76 -5.15
N ASN A 151 -0.32 -12.32 -4.47
CA ASN A 151 -0.28 -11.17 -3.57
C ASN A 151 0.73 -11.36 -2.43
N SER A 152 0.81 -12.56 -1.84
CA SER A 152 1.79 -12.86 -0.80
C SER A 152 3.22 -12.76 -1.33
N ARG A 153 3.48 -13.24 -2.55
CA ARG A 153 4.81 -13.15 -3.18
C ARG A 153 5.18 -11.72 -3.54
N VAL A 154 4.24 -10.96 -4.07
CA VAL A 154 4.44 -9.52 -4.35
C VAL A 154 4.78 -8.78 -3.05
N GLY A 155 4.05 -9.04 -1.96
CA GLY A 155 4.32 -8.43 -0.66
C GLY A 155 5.68 -8.80 -0.08
N ALA A 156 6.08 -10.07 -0.16
CA ALA A 156 7.41 -10.52 0.27
C ALA A 156 8.53 -9.90 -0.58
N LEU A 157 8.33 -9.84 -1.90
CA LEU A 157 9.28 -9.24 -2.82
C LEU A 157 9.45 -7.74 -2.53
N PHE A 158 8.37 -7.01 -2.25
CA PHE A 158 8.44 -5.59 -1.89
C PHE A 158 9.26 -5.36 -0.62
N ALA A 159 9.09 -6.21 0.40
CA ALA A 159 9.89 -6.10 1.62
C ALA A 159 11.39 -6.32 1.35
N VAL A 160 11.72 -7.33 0.56
CA VAL A 160 13.11 -7.64 0.17
C VAL A 160 13.68 -6.52 -0.72
N ALA A 161 12.93 -6.07 -1.72
CA ALA A 161 13.35 -5.03 -2.65
C ALA A 161 13.56 -3.68 -1.95
N ALA A 162 12.67 -3.29 -1.03
CA ALA A 162 12.82 -2.08 -0.24
C ALA A 162 14.06 -2.13 0.66
N THR A 163 14.32 -3.27 1.30
CA THR A 163 15.52 -3.48 2.12
C THR A 163 16.78 -3.40 1.27
N ALA A 164 16.84 -4.17 0.18
CA ALA A 164 17.98 -4.16 -0.74
C ALA A 164 18.21 -2.76 -1.35
N GLY A 165 17.12 -2.08 -1.72
CA GLY A 165 17.17 -0.73 -2.28
C GLY A 165 17.71 0.32 -1.31
N SER A 166 17.36 0.23 -0.02
CA SER A 166 17.90 1.12 1.00
C SER A 166 19.42 0.95 1.19
N HIS A 167 19.91 -0.31 1.22
CA HIS A 167 21.35 -0.59 1.29
C HIS A 167 22.08 -0.20 0.01
N LEU A 168 21.49 -0.50 -1.15
CA LEU A 168 22.05 -0.10 -2.44
C LEU A 168 22.11 1.42 -2.56
N GLY A 169 21.06 2.12 -2.12
CA GLY A 169 21.00 3.58 -2.08
C GLY A 169 22.10 4.17 -1.20
N ALA A 170 22.34 3.58 -0.03
CA ALA A 170 23.44 3.99 0.85
C ALA A 170 24.80 3.80 0.16
N ALA A 171 25.05 2.64 -0.44
CA ALA A 171 26.29 2.35 -1.13
C ALA A 171 26.49 3.26 -2.35
N LEU A 172 25.48 3.43 -3.19
CA LEU A 172 25.56 4.33 -4.35
C LEU A 172 25.79 5.80 -3.94
N THR A 173 25.11 6.25 -2.88
CA THR A 173 25.31 7.61 -2.36
C THR A 173 26.71 7.81 -1.81
N ALA A 174 27.27 6.80 -1.14
CA ALA A 174 28.63 6.84 -0.62
C ALA A 174 29.70 6.83 -1.73
N LEU A 175 29.50 6.03 -2.78
CA LEU A 175 30.51 5.84 -3.84
C LEU A 175 30.41 6.92 -4.94
N LEU A 176 29.19 7.32 -5.31
CA LEU A 176 28.93 8.17 -6.48
C LEU A 176 28.42 9.57 -6.10
N GLY A 177 28.07 9.75 -4.83
CA GLY A 177 27.34 10.93 -4.34
C GLY A 177 25.82 10.83 -4.57
N PRO A 178 25.00 11.61 -3.84
CA PRO A 178 23.55 11.47 -3.84
C PRO A 178 22.90 11.79 -5.20
N ALA A 179 23.41 12.72 -5.95
CA ALA A 179 22.86 13.07 -7.27
C ALA A 179 23.02 11.93 -8.28
N ARG A 180 24.21 11.30 -8.33
CA ARG A 180 24.47 10.20 -9.26
C ARG A 180 23.81 8.89 -8.78
N ALA A 181 23.62 8.70 -7.49
CA ALA A 181 22.88 7.55 -6.95
C ALA A 181 21.46 7.47 -7.54
N LEU A 182 20.82 8.58 -7.87
CA LEU A 182 19.51 8.63 -8.50
C LEU A 182 19.48 7.96 -9.89
N LEU A 183 20.62 7.83 -10.58
CA LEU A 183 20.71 7.06 -11.84
C LEU A 183 20.34 5.57 -11.62
N GLY A 184 20.56 5.04 -10.42
CA GLY A 184 20.10 3.69 -10.05
C GLY A 184 18.58 3.56 -10.10
N ASP A 185 17.85 4.57 -9.66
CA ASP A 185 16.38 4.58 -9.75
C ASP A 185 15.91 4.85 -11.18
N VAL A 186 16.55 5.74 -11.91
CA VAL A 186 16.28 5.94 -13.36
C VAL A 186 16.40 4.60 -14.11
N ALA A 187 17.48 3.84 -13.87
CA ALA A 187 17.66 2.52 -14.47
C ALA A 187 16.55 1.55 -14.04
N SER A 188 16.12 1.60 -12.78
CA SER A 188 15.05 0.75 -12.25
C SER A 188 13.71 0.99 -12.95
N TYR A 189 13.35 2.25 -13.21
CA TYR A 189 12.15 2.60 -13.96
C TYR A 189 12.23 2.11 -15.42
N LEU A 190 13.38 2.25 -16.07
CA LEU A 190 13.56 1.74 -17.43
C LEU A 190 13.44 0.22 -17.48
N ILE A 191 14.01 -0.51 -16.49
CA ILE A 191 13.86 -1.96 -16.35
C ILE A 191 12.39 -2.32 -16.15
N SER A 192 11.67 -1.60 -15.28
CA SER A 192 10.24 -1.80 -15.03
C SER A 192 9.42 -1.60 -16.31
N ALA A 193 9.65 -0.51 -17.04
CA ALA A 193 8.99 -0.22 -18.30
C ALA A 193 9.23 -1.31 -19.36
N VAL A 194 10.48 -1.78 -19.52
CA VAL A 194 10.82 -2.87 -20.43
C VAL A 194 10.15 -4.18 -20.01
N CYS A 195 10.22 -4.55 -18.74
CA CYS A 195 9.54 -5.73 -18.21
C CYS A 195 8.04 -5.70 -18.47
N THR A 196 7.39 -4.55 -18.21
CA THR A 196 5.97 -4.35 -18.43
C THR A 196 5.60 -4.38 -19.92
N ALA A 197 6.44 -3.81 -20.80
CA ALA A 197 6.23 -3.83 -22.26
C ALA A 197 6.24 -5.25 -22.84
N HIS A 198 7.00 -6.15 -22.25
CA HIS A 198 7.11 -7.55 -22.69
C HIS A 198 5.99 -8.46 -22.13
N ILE A 199 5.08 -7.98 -21.29
CA ILE A 199 3.89 -8.73 -20.84
C ILE A 199 2.98 -8.93 -22.05
N GLN A 200 2.62 -10.17 -22.36
CA GLN A 200 1.85 -10.55 -23.55
C GLN A 200 0.40 -10.86 -23.22
N THR A 201 0.06 -11.11 -21.96
CA THR A 201 -1.29 -11.42 -21.51
C THR A 201 -2.25 -10.32 -21.96
N ALA A 202 -3.36 -10.71 -22.62
CA ALA A 202 -4.40 -9.77 -23.04
C ALA A 202 -5.06 -9.13 -21.81
N GLU A 203 -5.16 -7.80 -21.83
CA GLU A 203 -5.94 -7.11 -20.81
C GLU A 203 -7.43 -7.43 -20.99
N PRO A 204 -8.18 -7.67 -19.90
CA PRO A 204 -9.64 -7.85 -20.01
C PRO A 204 -10.28 -6.65 -20.70
N ALA A 205 -11.34 -6.93 -21.46
CA ALA A 205 -12.11 -5.88 -22.15
C ALA A 205 -12.49 -4.77 -21.16
N ARG A 206 -12.33 -3.53 -21.61
CA ARG A 206 -12.61 -2.35 -20.79
C ARG A 206 -14.09 -2.36 -20.41
N VAL A 207 -14.38 -2.55 -19.14
CA VAL A 207 -15.72 -2.34 -18.62
C VAL A 207 -15.94 -0.83 -18.60
N ARG A 208 -16.84 -0.33 -19.45
CA ARG A 208 -17.33 1.06 -19.29
C ARG A 208 -17.94 1.14 -17.90
N PRO A 209 -17.41 1.93 -16.96
CA PRO A 209 -18.04 2.04 -15.66
C PRO A 209 -19.43 2.62 -15.88
N GLU A 210 -20.46 1.90 -15.43
CA GLU A 210 -21.72 2.55 -15.07
C GLU A 210 -21.35 3.75 -14.19
N THR A 211 -22.02 4.86 -14.38
CA THR A 211 -21.78 6.15 -13.71
C THR A 211 -22.00 6.04 -12.19
N ARG A 212 -21.29 5.13 -11.53
CA ARG A 212 -21.27 5.02 -10.07
C ARG A 212 -20.58 6.26 -9.52
N ARG A 213 -21.31 7.02 -8.74
CA ARG A 213 -20.81 8.24 -8.11
C ARG A 213 -19.73 7.85 -7.10
N LEU A 214 -18.47 8.08 -7.44
CA LEU A 214 -17.29 7.81 -6.59
C LEU A 214 -17.50 8.31 -5.15
N ARG A 215 -18.14 9.48 -5.01
CA ARG A 215 -18.51 10.04 -3.70
C ARG A 215 -19.46 9.15 -2.89
N GLY A 216 -20.37 8.43 -3.56
CA GLY A 216 -21.26 7.47 -2.90
C GLY A 216 -20.52 6.27 -2.35
N GLU A 217 -19.61 5.70 -3.12
CA GLU A 217 -18.81 4.54 -2.71
C GLU A 217 -17.85 4.86 -1.56
N ILE A 218 -17.24 6.06 -1.58
CA ILE A 218 -16.41 6.53 -0.47
C ILE A 218 -17.26 6.71 0.80
N GLY A 219 -18.43 7.34 0.66
CA GLY A 219 -19.36 7.54 1.78
C GLY A 219 -19.87 6.23 2.37
N GLU A 220 -20.14 5.24 1.53
CA GLU A 220 -20.54 3.90 1.95
C GLU A 220 -19.39 3.16 2.65
N GLY A 221 -18.17 3.20 2.09
CA GLY A 221 -16.98 2.64 2.69
C GLY A 221 -16.66 3.27 4.06
N LEU A 222 -16.76 4.59 4.17
CA LEU A 222 -16.54 5.31 5.43
C LEU A 222 -17.59 4.94 6.47
N ARG A 223 -18.86 4.85 6.07
CA ARG A 223 -19.96 4.42 6.94
C ARG A 223 -19.79 3.00 7.43
N TYR A 224 -19.38 2.09 6.54
CA TYR A 224 -19.07 0.71 6.87
C TYR A 224 -17.93 0.61 7.90
N VAL A 225 -16.82 1.33 7.66
CA VAL A 225 -15.66 1.32 8.58
C VAL A 225 -16.01 1.96 9.93
N ARG A 226 -16.83 3.02 9.95
CA ARG A 226 -17.30 3.65 11.21
C ARG A 226 -18.35 2.81 11.94
N GLY A 227 -19.08 1.96 11.24
CA GLY A 227 -20.10 1.08 11.82
C GLY A 227 -19.53 -0.13 12.57
N ASP A 228 -18.25 -0.44 12.40
CA ASP A 228 -17.56 -1.52 13.13
C ASP A 228 -16.43 -0.92 13.97
N ASP A 229 -16.56 -1.02 15.29
CA ASP A 229 -15.59 -0.46 16.25
C ASP A 229 -14.17 -0.98 16.06
N ARG A 230 -14.03 -2.22 15.59
CA ARG A 230 -12.73 -2.83 15.32
C ARG A 230 -12.08 -2.20 14.10
N LEU A 231 -12.85 -2.09 13.00
CA LEU A 231 -12.36 -1.47 11.76
C LEU A 231 -12.03 0.00 11.96
N TRP A 232 -12.90 0.73 12.67
CA TRP A 232 -12.68 2.13 12.98
C TRP A 232 -11.43 2.34 13.83
N THR A 233 -11.29 1.58 14.93
CA THR A 233 -10.10 1.64 15.79
C THR A 233 -8.82 1.36 15.01
N LEU A 234 -8.76 0.27 14.23
CA LEU A 234 -7.56 -0.08 13.47
C LEU A 234 -7.22 0.98 12.40
N THR A 235 -8.24 1.57 11.79
CA THR A 235 -8.04 2.64 10.82
C THR A 235 -7.51 3.91 11.50
N LEU A 236 -8.03 4.26 12.66
CA LEU A 236 -7.58 5.42 13.44
C LEU A 236 -6.16 5.22 13.99
N VAL A 237 -5.85 4.04 14.52
CA VAL A 237 -4.48 3.68 14.95
C VAL A 237 -3.50 3.81 13.78
N ASN A 238 -3.86 3.32 12.59
CA ASN A 238 -2.99 3.42 11.42
C ASN A 238 -2.80 4.88 10.95
N ALA A 239 -3.86 5.66 10.91
CA ALA A 239 -3.81 7.07 10.49
C ALA A 239 -3.00 7.93 11.47
N THR A 240 -3.23 7.78 12.78
CA THR A 240 -2.49 8.53 13.83
C THR A 240 -1.04 8.13 13.92
N THR A 241 -0.72 6.83 13.77
CA THR A 241 0.67 6.36 13.66
C THR A 241 1.36 6.95 12.44
N SER A 242 0.69 6.92 11.27
CA SER A 242 1.25 7.48 10.02
C SER A 242 1.45 8.99 10.11
N PHE A 243 0.58 9.71 10.80
CA PHE A 243 0.72 11.13 11.05
C PHE A 243 1.95 11.41 11.92
N ALA A 244 2.06 10.75 13.08
CA ALA A 244 3.17 10.96 14.01
C ALA A 244 4.53 10.57 13.39
N LEU A 245 4.60 9.40 12.72
CA LEU A 245 5.80 9.00 12.00
C LEU A 245 6.10 9.89 10.80
N GLY A 246 5.09 10.41 10.11
CA GLY A 246 5.25 11.38 9.02
C GLY A 246 5.94 12.65 9.49
N LEU A 247 5.56 13.18 10.67
CA LEU A 247 6.20 14.33 11.30
C LEU A 247 7.67 14.03 11.62
N LEU A 248 7.95 12.91 12.30
CA LEU A 248 9.29 12.50 12.66
C LEU A 248 10.18 12.31 11.43
N ASN A 249 9.72 11.56 10.44
CA ASN A 249 10.48 11.23 9.23
C ASN A 249 10.83 12.48 8.40
N THR A 250 9.96 13.49 8.38
CA THR A 250 10.23 14.76 7.69
C THR A 250 11.45 15.48 8.28
N LEU A 251 11.62 15.42 9.60
CA LEU A 251 12.70 16.10 10.31
C LEU A 251 13.98 15.24 10.42
N TRP A 252 13.88 13.93 10.19
CA TRP A 252 14.99 12.99 10.40
C TRP A 252 16.23 13.35 9.58
N ALA A 253 16.09 13.60 8.29
CA ALA A 253 17.21 13.94 7.43
C ALA A 253 17.93 15.21 7.94
N VAL A 254 17.17 16.25 8.26
CA VAL A 254 17.74 17.50 8.80
C VAL A 254 18.47 17.26 10.11
N TYR A 255 17.85 16.52 11.04
CA TYR A 255 18.40 16.28 12.36
C TYR A 255 19.64 15.39 12.33
N LEU A 256 19.56 14.25 11.63
CA LEU A 256 20.67 13.30 11.58
C LEU A 256 21.88 13.83 10.81
N LEU A 257 21.64 14.50 9.67
CA LEU A 257 22.73 14.98 8.82
C LEU A 257 23.34 16.29 9.32
N ARG A 258 22.54 17.23 9.83
CA ARG A 258 23.04 18.53 10.30
C ARG A 258 23.32 18.54 11.80
N SER A 259 22.34 18.19 12.64
CA SER A 259 22.49 18.33 14.09
C SER A 259 23.41 17.27 14.69
N LEU A 260 23.36 16.03 14.16
CA LEU A 260 24.23 14.94 14.59
C LEU A 260 25.45 14.73 13.70
N ALA A 261 25.62 15.54 12.64
CA ALA A 261 26.74 15.50 11.71
C ALA A 261 27.00 14.09 11.12
N MET A 262 25.94 13.30 10.91
CA MET A 262 26.07 11.99 10.29
C MET A 262 26.43 12.14 8.81
N SER A 263 27.34 11.28 8.33
CA SER A 263 27.59 11.18 6.89
C SER A 263 26.39 10.55 6.17
N ALA A 264 26.24 10.85 4.87
CA ALA A 264 25.21 10.26 4.04
C ALA A 264 25.25 8.71 4.04
N THR A 265 26.46 8.13 4.13
CA THR A 265 26.68 6.69 4.21
C THR A 265 26.09 6.12 5.52
N VAL A 266 26.40 6.72 6.67
CA VAL A 266 25.87 6.28 7.98
C VAL A 266 24.35 6.44 8.01
N PHE A 267 23.82 7.54 7.50
CA PHE A 267 22.37 7.75 7.38
C PHE A 267 21.69 6.63 6.58
N GLY A 268 22.29 6.25 5.44
CA GLY A 268 21.78 5.15 4.64
C GLY A 268 21.85 3.78 5.35
N VAL A 269 22.93 3.50 6.09
CA VAL A 269 23.06 2.26 6.89
C VAL A 269 21.99 2.22 7.97
N VAL A 270 21.73 3.32 8.66
CA VAL A 270 20.68 3.43 9.69
C VAL A 270 19.30 3.13 9.08
N LEU A 271 18.97 3.70 7.92
CA LEU A 271 17.74 3.41 7.22
C LEU A 271 17.64 1.94 6.78
N GLY A 272 18.76 1.37 6.29
CA GLY A 272 18.83 -0.03 5.91
C GLY A 272 18.59 -0.99 7.08
N LEU A 273 19.17 -0.71 8.27
CA LEU A 273 18.89 -1.46 9.49
C LEU A 273 17.40 -1.40 9.85
N GLY A 274 16.77 -0.24 9.69
CA GLY A 274 15.33 -0.09 9.88
C GLY A 274 14.52 -0.99 8.94
N ALA A 275 14.88 -1.04 7.66
CA ALA A 275 14.20 -1.89 6.67
C ALA A 275 14.32 -3.39 7.02
N LEU A 276 15.49 -3.83 7.51
CA LEU A 276 15.67 -5.19 8.05
C LEU A 276 14.77 -5.44 9.27
N GLY A 277 14.63 -4.46 10.16
CA GLY A 277 13.70 -4.51 11.28
C GLY A 277 12.26 -4.72 10.81
N ALA A 278 11.79 -3.95 9.84
CA ALA A 278 10.44 -4.09 9.29
C ALA A 278 10.17 -5.50 8.73
N ALA A 279 11.13 -6.06 8.00
CA ALA A 279 11.05 -7.42 7.47
C ALA A 279 11.00 -8.47 8.60
N ALA A 280 11.90 -8.35 9.59
CA ALA A 280 11.94 -9.24 10.75
C ALA A 280 10.63 -9.21 11.54
N GLY A 281 10.08 -8.02 11.78
CA GLY A 281 8.79 -7.84 12.45
C GLY A 281 7.63 -8.47 11.69
N ALA A 282 7.55 -8.27 10.38
CA ALA A 282 6.51 -8.86 9.55
C ALA A 282 6.57 -10.40 9.52
N LEU A 283 7.78 -10.97 9.46
CA LEU A 283 7.99 -12.43 9.46
C LEU A 283 7.65 -13.08 10.81
N THR A 284 7.95 -12.40 11.91
CA THR A 284 7.70 -12.90 13.27
C THR A 284 6.26 -12.64 13.74
N ALA A 285 5.52 -11.74 13.09
CA ALA A 285 4.16 -11.34 13.47
C ALA A 285 3.21 -12.52 13.71
N PRO A 286 3.12 -13.56 12.84
CA PRO A 286 2.21 -14.68 13.07
C PRO A 286 2.57 -15.49 14.32
N ALA A 287 3.87 -15.66 14.60
CA ALA A 287 4.34 -16.41 15.78
C ALA A 287 4.05 -15.62 17.07
N LEU A 288 4.32 -14.32 17.08
CA LEU A 288 4.04 -13.43 18.19
C LEU A 288 2.54 -13.33 18.49
N ALA A 289 1.72 -13.18 17.43
CA ALA A 289 0.26 -13.12 17.57
C ALA A 289 -0.33 -14.43 18.11
N ARG A 290 0.22 -15.59 17.74
CA ARG A 290 -0.20 -16.89 18.32
C ARG A 290 0.20 -17.03 19.78
N ARG A 291 1.41 -16.55 20.15
CA ARG A 291 1.96 -16.74 21.51
C ARG A 291 1.32 -15.80 22.52
N TYR A 292 1.17 -14.53 22.17
CA TYR A 292 0.74 -13.46 23.11
C TYR A 292 -0.69 -12.97 22.83
N GLY A 293 -1.24 -13.31 21.70
CA GLY A 293 -2.49 -12.76 21.18
C GLY A 293 -2.27 -11.50 20.33
N PRO A 294 -3.11 -11.28 19.31
CA PRO A 294 -2.96 -10.14 18.39
C PRO A 294 -3.11 -8.78 19.08
N GLY A 295 -4.05 -8.63 20.01
CA GLY A 295 -4.30 -7.39 20.74
C GLY A 295 -3.11 -6.97 21.63
N PRO A 296 -2.71 -7.80 22.61
CA PRO A 296 -1.56 -7.49 23.47
C PRO A 296 -0.26 -7.29 22.71
N MET A 297 -0.01 -8.05 21.63
CA MET A 297 1.18 -7.88 20.80
C MET A 297 1.20 -6.51 20.11
N MET A 298 0.06 -6.09 19.52
CA MET A 298 -0.05 -4.77 18.91
C MET A 298 0.10 -3.64 19.94
N LEU A 299 -0.46 -3.81 21.15
CA LEU A 299 -0.35 -2.85 22.23
C LEU A 299 1.10 -2.69 22.68
N ALA A 300 1.82 -3.81 22.88
CA ALA A 300 3.24 -3.79 23.21
C ALA A 300 4.08 -3.11 22.12
N ALA A 301 3.83 -3.42 20.86
CA ALA A 301 4.52 -2.79 19.73
C ALA A 301 4.31 -1.26 19.71
N LEU A 302 3.08 -0.79 19.94
CA LEU A 302 2.77 0.64 20.02
C LEU A 302 3.36 1.30 21.29
N ALA A 303 3.49 0.59 22.39
CA ALA A 303 4.13 1.11 23.62
C ALA A 303 5.64 1.24 23.48
N ILE A 304 6.29 0.29 22.78
CA ILE A 304 7.72 0.31 22.50
C ILE A 304 8.09 1.43 21.52
N THR A 305 7.25 1.72 20.53
CA THR A 305 7.54 2.68 19.46
C THR A 305 7.97 4.07 19.96
N PRO A 306 7.29 4.77 20.89
CA PRO A 306 7.76 6.05 21.41
C PRO A 306 9.07 5.93 22.19
N LEU A 307 9.33 4.81 22.87
CA LEU A 307 10.58 4.59 23.62
C LEU A 307 11.78 4.48 22.67
N THR A 308 11.60 3.95 21.46
CA THR A 308 12.67 3.89 20.46
C THR A 308 13.07 5.26 19.93
N GLN A 309 12.32 6.33 20.20
CA GLN A 309 12.70 7.70 19.86
C GLN A 309 13.63 8.34 20.91
N LEU A 310 13.72 7.79 22.13
CA LEU A 310 14.54 8.38 23.19
C LEU A 310 16.03 8.52 22.81
N PRO A 311 16.69 7.52 22.18
CA PRO A 311 18.05 7.69 21.69
C PRO A 311 18.19 8.87 20.72
N LEU A 312 17.22 9.07 19.84
CA LEU A 312 17.24 10.18 18.89
C LEU A 312 17.16 11.53 19.61
N LEU A 313 16.32 11.64 20.64
CA LEU A 313 16.14 12.90 21.41
C LEU A 313 17.33 13.22 22.32
N LEU A 314 18.02 12.21 22.82
CA LEU A 314 19.15 12.35 23.74
C LEU A 314 20.49 12.43 23.00
N ALA A 315 20.53 12.08 21.72
CA ALA A 315 21.77 11.94 20.97
C ALA A 315 22.62 13.20 20.90
N SER A 316 23.90 12.98 20.89
CA SER A 316 24.96 13.91 20.51
C SER A 316 25.80 13.32 19.37
N PRO A 317 26.59 14.11 18.63
CA PRO A 317 27.49 13.57 17.61
C PRO A 317 28.45 12.52 18.20
N GLY A 318 28.51 11.34 17.57
CA GLY A 318 29.40 10.24 18.00
C GLY A 318 28.94 8.89 17.49
N LEU A 319 29.87 7.94 17.38
CA LEU A 319 29.63 6.60 16.85
C LEU A 319 28.64 5.81 17.72
N ASP A 320 28.72 5.91 19.02
CA ASP A 320 27.87 5.20 19.97
C ASP A 320 26.39 5.56 19.76
N TRP A 321 26.12 6.85 19.54
CA TRP A 321 24.79 7.32 19.25
C TRP A 321 24.29 6.88 17.87
N GLN A 322 25.17 6.80 16.86
CA GLN A 322 24.81 6.30 15.53
C GLN A 322 24.38 4.83 15.60
N ILE A 323 25.12 4.00 16.34
CA ILE A 323 24.79 2.59 16.57
C ILE A 323 23.47 2.47 17.33
N THR A 324 23.30 3.25 18.40
CA THR A 324 22.10 3.21 19.25
C THR A 324 20.85 3.64 18.47
N ILE A 325 20.94 4.69 17.64
CA ILE A 325 19.85 5.14 16.77
C ILE A 325 19.53 4.06 15.72
N GLY A 326 20.55 3.42 15.14
CA GLY A 326 20.35 2.32 14.19
C GLY A 326 19.59 1.13 14.81
N ALA A 327 20.00 0.72 16.02
CA ALA A 327 19.33 -0.33 16.78
C ALA A 327 17.90 0.06 17.19
N ALA A 328 17.68 1.30 17.59
CA ALA A 328 16.38 1.83 17.94
C ALA A 328 15.44 1.86 16.73
N LEU A 329 15.94 2.27 15.55
CA LEU A 329 15.17 2.25 14.30
C LEU A 329 14.84 0.83 13.86
N PHE A 330 15.79 -0.11 13.97
CA PHE A 330 15.52 -1.53 13.74
C PHE A 330 14.35 -2.03 14.59
N LEU A 331 14.40 -1.76 15.91
CA LEU A 331 13.35 -2.17 16.84
C LEU A 331 12.00 -1.48 16.54
N GLN A 332 12.03 -0.19 16.26
CA GLN A 332 10.84 0.58 15.88
C GLN A 332 10.15 -0.03 14.66
N LEU A 333 10.90 -0.27 13.58
CA LEU A 333 10.33 -0.79 12.35
C LEU A 333 10.00 -2.28 12.47
N ALA A 334 10.65 -3.05 13.35
CA ALA A 334 10.22 -4.40 13.68
C ALA A 334 8.84 -4.40 14.38
N CYS A 335 8.64 -3.52 15.35
CA CYS A 335 7.33 -3.30 15.97
C CYS A 335 6.27 -2.87 14.95
N ALA A 336 6.59 -1.92 14.08
CA ALA A 336 5.69 -1.46 13.03
C ALA A 336 5.34 -2.56 12.02
N GLY A 337 6.31 -3.39 11.62
CA GLY A 337 6.13 -4.54 10.74
C GLY A 337 5.22 -5.60 11.35
N ALA A 338 5.45 -5.96 12.62
CA ALA A 338 4.63 -6.93 13.34
C ALA A 338 3.19 -6.43 13.55
N ALA A 339 3.03 -5.21 14.07
CA ALA A 339 1.72 -4.61 14.30
C ALA A 339 0.95 -4.40 12.99
N GLY A 340 1.61 -3.87 11.96
CA GLY A 340 1.00 -3.58 10.66
C GLY A 340 0.53 -4.84 9.92
N THR A 341 1.29 -5.94 9.99
CA THR A 341 0.89 -7.24 9.41
C THR A 341 -0.33 -7.80 10.12
N THR A 342 -0.32 -7.79 11.45
CA THR A 342 -1.45 -8.28 12.27
C THR A 342 -2.69 -7.43 12.07
N GLN A 343 -2.54 -6.10 12.05
CA GLN A 343 -3.63 -5.15 11.79
C GLN A 343 -4.28 -5.38 10.42
N ARG A 344 -3.48 -5.60 9.37
CA ARG A 344 -3.98 -5.94 8.03
C ARG A 344 -4.77 -7.24 8.03
N SER A 345 -4.25 -8.27 8.70
CA SER A 345 -4.91 -9.58 8.79
C SER A 345 -6.26 -9.47 9.51
N ILE A 346 -6.33 -8.77 10.64
CA ILE A 346 -7.60 -8.56 11.37
C ILE A 346 -8.60 -7.83 10.46
N ARG A 347 -8.21 -6.73 9.81
CA ARG A 347 -9.10 -5.99 8.92
C ARG A 347 -9.63 -6.84 7.77
N GLN A 348 -8.78 -7.68 7.16
CA GLN A 348 -9.19 -8.57 6.08
C GLN A 348 -10.15 -9.64 6.54
N ILE A 349 -9.94 -10.21 7.74
CA ILE A 349 -10.80 -11.25 8.29
C ILE A 349 -12.18 -10.70 8.68
N VAL A 350 -12.23 -9.54 9.33
CA VAL A 350 -13.48 -8.94 9.83
C VAL A 350 -14.32 -8.32 8.69
N THR A 351 -13.69 -7.95 7.58
CA THR A 351 -14.39 -7.29 6.46
C THR A 351 -15.03 -8.31 5.52
N SER A 352 -16.32 -8.14 5.23
CA SER A 352 -17.01 -8.94 4.21
C SER A 352 -16.36 -8.79 2.83
N THR A 353 -16.37 -9.85 2.02
CA THR A 353 -15.70 -9.90 0.71
C THR A 353 -16.10 -8.76 -0.23
N GLY A 354 -17.38 -8.35 -0.23
CA GLY A 354 -17.90 -7.26 -1.04
C GLY A 354 -17.45 -5.85 -0.60
N MET A 355 -16.96 -5.70 0.63
CA MET A 355 -16.56 -4.40 1.21
C MET A 355 -15.05 -4.24 1.37
N GLN A 356 -14.24 -5.27 1.09
CA GLN A 356 -12.78 -5.24 1.29
C GLN A 356 -12.10 -4.11 0.51
N ALA A 357 -12.46 -3.93 -0.76
CA ALA A 357 -11.89 -2.87 -1.59
C ALA A 357 -12.22 -1.47 -1.05
N ARG A 358 -13.48 -1.24 -0.64
CA ARG A 358 -13.94 0.04 -0.08
C ARG A 358 -13.30 0.33 1.28
N MET A 359 -13.23 -0.66 2.16
CA MET A 359 -12.52 -0.56 3.45
C MET A 359 -11.04 -0.21 3.24
N GLN A 360 -10.37 -0.90 2.32
CA GLN A 360 -8.96 -0.63 2.02
C GLN A 360 -8.76 0.77 1.43
N ALA A 361 -9.63 1.22 0.53
CA ALA A 361 -9.57 2.56 -0.06
C ALA A 361 -9.72 3.66 1.02
N VAL A 362 -10.67 3.53 1.94
CA VAL A 362 -10.85 4.46 3.07
C VAL A 362 -9.62 4.47 3.97
N SER A 363 -9.10 3.29 4.33
CA SER A 363 -7.92 3.19 5.18
C SER A 363 -6.68 3.80 4.53
N THR A 364 -6.47 3.55 3.24
CA THR A 364 -5.34 4.11 2.48
C THR A 364 -5.49 5.63 2.34
N TRP A 365 -6.68 6.12 2.05
CA TRP A 365 -6.92 7.55 1.91
C TRP A 365 -6.65 8.31 3.21
N LEU A 366 -7.14 7.82 4.35
CA LEU A 366 -6.87 8.42 5.66
C LEU A 366 -5.37 8.40 6.00
N THR A 367 -4.69 7.30 5.73
CA THR A 367 -3.26 7.15 5.99
C THR A 367 -2.40 8.04 5.10
N SER A 368 -2.71 8.08 3.79
CA SER A 368 -1.96 8.89 2.81
C SER A 368 -2.25 10.38 2.98
N GLY A 369 -3.49 10.75 3.33
CA GLY A 369 -3.87 12.13 3.60
C GLY A 369 -3.23 12.71 4.87
N ALA A 370 -2.91 11.85 5.85
CA ALA A 370 -2.26 12.28 7.09
C ALA A 370 -0.80 12.74 6.87
N ARG A 371 -0.08 12.14 5.91
CA ARG A 371 1.35 12.39 5.70
C ARG A 371 1.70 13.80 5.25
N PRO A 372 1.05 14.40 4.22
CA PRO A 372 1.37 15.77 3.82
C PRO A 372 1.06 16.77 4.94
N VAL A 373 -0.04 16.58 5.69
CA VAL A 373 -0.36 17.44 6.84
C VAL A 373 0.72 17.34 7.92
N ALA A 374 1.20 16.13 8.19
CA ALA A 374 2.31 15.89 9.12
C ALA A 374 3.60 16.57 8.66
N ALA A 375 3.92 16.56 7.35
CA ALA A 375 5.11 17.20 6.81
C ALA A 375 5.03 18.74 6.96
N LEU A 376 3.88 19.36 6.70
CA LEU A 376 3.69 20.80 6.94
C LEU A 376 3.84 21.16 8.42
N LEU A 377 3.21 20.39 9.31
CA LEU A 377 3.32 20.60 10.74
C LEU A 377 4.76 20.42 11.23
N ALA A 378 5.47 19.43 10.70
CA ALA A 378 6.90 19.22 10.99
C ALA A 378 7.74 20.43 10.61
N GLY A 379 7.51 20.99 9.41
CA GLY A 379 8.18 22.20 8.95
C GLY A 379 7.89 23.42 9.82
N ALA A 380 6.63 23.64 10.16
CA ALA A 380 6.21 24.74 11.04
C ALA A 380 6.85 24.61 12.44
N LEU A 381 6.69 23.46 13.09
CA LEU A 381 7.28 23.21 14.41
C LEU A 381 8.80 23.29 14.37
N GLY A 382 9.43 22.64 13.35
CA GLY A 382 10.89 22.65 13.22
C GLY A 382 11.50 24.04 13.03
N THR A 383 10.75 24.98 12.41
CA THR A 383 11.19 26.37 12.23
C THR A 383 10.90 27.25 13.44
N TRP A 384 9.74 27.08 14.12
CA TRP A 384 9.32 27.97 15.20
C TRP A 384 9.96 27.59 16.54
N ILE A 385 10.00 26.31 16.88
CA ILE A 385 10.50 25.83 18.19
C ILE A 385 11.80 25.05 18.07
N GLY A 386 12.29 24.81 16.83
CA GLY A 386 13.49 24.04 16.57
C GLY A 386 13.24 22.56 16.34
N VAL A 387 14.21 21.89 15.72
CA VAL A 387 14.07 20.50 15.26
C VAL A 387 13.91 19.50 16.42
N ARG A 388 14.70 19.64 17.47
CA ARG A 388 14.66 18.73 18.64
C ARG A 388 13.34 18.79 19.41
N PRO A 389 12.80 19.97 19.79
CA PRO A 389 11.45 20.06 20.38
C PRO A 389 10.34 19.56 19.46
N ALA A 390 10.45 19.78 18.13
CA ALA A 390 9.50 19.26 17.17
C ALA A 390 9.52 17.71 17.10
N LEU A 391 10.70 17.08 17.17
CA LEU A 391 10.83 15.62 17.30
C LEU A 391 10.24 15.12 18.62
N THR A 392 10.41 15.85 19.73
CA THR A 392 9.79 15.51 21.02
C THR A 392 8.27 15.53 20.91
N ALA A 393 7.69 16.56 20.27
CA ALA A 393 6.26 16.64 20.01
C ALA A 393 5.77 15.46 19.15
N GLY A 394 6.50 15.10 18.07
CA GLY A 394 6.22 13.93 17.25
C GLY A 394 6.27 12.61 18.02
N THR A 395 7.23 12.49 18.94
CA THR A 395 7.35 11.33 19.84
C THR A 395 6.16 11.22 20.79
N LEU A 396 5.73 12.33 21.37
CA LEU A 396 4.53 12.36 22.22
C LEU A 396 3.26 12.03 21.45
N LEU A 397 3.17 12.44 20.18
CA LEU A 397 2.04 12.07 19.31
C LEU A 397 1.95 10.55 19.07
N LEU A 398 3.06 9.80 19.18
CA LEU A 398 3.03 8.33 19.12
C LEU A 398 2.28 7.68 20.28
N LEU A 399 2.01 8.41 21.36
CA LEU A 399 1.15 7.94 22.44
C LEU A 399 -0.32 7.90 22.05
N VAL A 400 -0.75 8.70 21.06
CA VAL A 400 -2.15 8.75 20.60
C VAL A 400 -2.62 7.39 20.08
N PRO A 401 -1.96 6.74 19.11
CA PRO A 401 -2.37 5.40 18.65
C PRO A 401 -2.32 4.35 19.76
N LEU A 402 -1.38 4.45 20.72
CA LEU A 402 -1.33 3.58 21.89
C LEU A 402 -2.60 3.74 22.74
N VAL A 403 -2.99 4.97 23.07
CA VAL A 403 -4.20 5.25 23.85
C VAL A 403 -5.47 4.82 23.12
N VAL A 404 -5.55 5.06 21.80
CA VAL A 404 -6.68 4.62 20.98
C VAL A 404 -6.83 3.11 21.03
N LEU A 405 -5.75 2.35 20.86
CA LEU A 405 -5.79 0.89 20.92
C LEU A 405 -6.09 0.39 22.35
N ALA A 406 -5.48 1.01 23.36
CA ALA A 406 -5.67 0.62 24.78
C ALA A 406 -7.12 0.80 25.26
N ARG A 407 -7.85 1.77 24.69
CA ARG A 407 -9.27 2.01 25.01
C ARG A 407 -10.24 1.17 24.19
N SER A 408 -9.75 0.42 23.20
CA SER A 408 -10.58 -0.37 22.30
C SER A 408 -10.74 -1.83 22.77
N PRO A 409 -11.79 -2.53 22.33
CA PRO A 409 -11.96 -3.96 22.62
C PRO A 409 -10.86 -4.83 21.99
N ILE A 410 -10.12 -4.32 21.00
CA ILE A 410 -9.04 -5.03 20.32
C ILE A 410 -7.90 -5.40 21.28
N ARG A 411 -7.64 -4.58 22.31
CA ARG A 411 -6.60 -4.87 23.32
C ARG A 411 -6.73 -6.24 23.96
N ALA A 412 -7.95 -6.74 24.09
CA ALA A 412 -8.27 -8.01 24.76
C ALA A 412 -8.27 -9.22 23.80
N LEU A 413 -8.08 -9.01 22.49
CA LEU A 413 -8.07 -10.08 21.51
C LEU A 413 -6.89 -11.03 21.73
N ARG A 414 -7.19 -12.25 22.21
CA ARG A 414 -6.21 -13.32 22.43
C ARG A 414 -6.06 -14.24 21.22
N GLN A 415 -7.05 -14.27 20.33
CA GLN A 415 -7.05 -15.08 19.12
C GLN A 415 -7.48 -14.20 17.93
N MET A 416 -7.12 -14.61 16.71
CA MET A 416 -7.62 -13.94 15.52
C MET A 416 -9.15 -14.06 15.48
N PRO A 417 -9.87 -12.98 15.11
CA PRO A 417 -11.32 -13.03 15.01
C PRO A 417 -11.76 -14.02 13.94
N ASP A 418 -12.92 -14.62 14.14
CA ASP A 418 -13.56 -15.43 13.11
C ASP A 418 -14.05 -14.54 11.95
N PRO A 419 -14.06 -15.04 10.72
CA PRO A 419 -14.69 -14.33 9.60
C PRO A 419 -16.19 -14.11 9.90
N PRO A 420 -16.78 -13.01 9.40
CA PRO A 420 -18.21 -12.79 9.55
C PRO A 420 -18.96 -14.00 8.99
N SER A 421 -19.90 -14.55 9.80
CA SER A 421 -20.74 -15.66 9.37
C SER A 421 -21.38 -15.31 8.03
N ALA A 422 -21.20 -16.16 7.02
CA ALA A 422 -21.93 -16.00 5.77
C ALA A 422 -23.41 -15.85 6.11
N PRO A 423 -24.16 -14.93 5.48
CA PRO A 423 -25.61 -14.91 5.62
C PRO A 423 -26.11 -16.34 5.42
N LEU A 424 -26.87 -16.86 6.37
CA LEU A 424 -27.51 -18.18 6.21
C LEU A 424 -28.11 -18.20 4.80
N PRO A 425 -27.87 -19.28 4.00
CA PRO A 425 -28.50 -19.37 2.70
C PRO A 425 -30.00 -19.14 2.95
N ALA A 426 -30.57 -18.21 2.16
CA ALA A 426 -31.99 -17.92 2.25
C ALA A 426 -32.75 -19.27 2.29
N PRO A 427 -33.71 -19.46 3.21
CA PRO A 427 -34.46 -20.71 3.26
C PRO A 427 -34.91 -21.01 1.83
N PRO A 428 -34.79 -22.25 1.35
CA PRO A 428 -35.16 -22.60 0.00
C PRO A 428 -36.55 -22.02 -0.23
N ALA A 429 -36.69 -21.14 -1.23
CA ALA A 429 -37.96 -20.53 -1.56
C ALA A 429 -38.99 -21.67 -1.57
N ALA A 430 -39.99 -21.56 -0.68
CA ALA A 430 -41.04 -22.56 -0.58
C ALA A 430 -41.46 -22.85 -2.02
N ARG A 431 -41.22 -24.08 -2.45
CA ARG A 431 -41.64 -24.52 -3.78
C ARG A 431 -43.10 -24.14 -3.87
N SER A 432 -43.42 -23.10 -4.61
CA SER A 432 -44.78 -22.81 -5.00
C SER A 432 -45.27 -24.09 -5.61
N SER A 433 -46.15 -24.79 -4.92
CA SER A 433 -46.84 -25.94 -5.46
C SER A 433 -47.40 -25.52 -6.82
N PRO A 434 -47.18 -26.29 -7.88
CA PRO A 434 -47.78 -25.94 -9.16
C PRO A 434 -49.31 -25.87 -8.91
N LEU A 435 -49.87 -24.69 -9.12
CA LEU A 435 -51.33 -24.51 -9.19
C LEU A 435 -51.84 -25.61 -10.08
N ALA A 436 -52.65 -26.51 -9.50
CA ALA A 436 -53.38 -27.56 -10.23
C ALA A 436 -54.18 -26.83 -11.31
N VAL A 437 -53.82 -27.06 -12.54
CA VAL A 437 -54.59 -26.62 -13.71
C VAL A 437 -55.90 -27.41 -13.62
N PRO A 438 -57.09 -26.78 -13.49
CA PRO A 438 -58.34 -27.51 -13.51
C PRO A 438 -58.49 -28.17 -14.89
N ALA A 439 -58.79 -29.47 -14.89
CA ALA A 439 -59.09 -30.23 -16.10
C ALA A 439 -60.25 -29.57 -16.84
N PRO A 440 -60.24 -29.51 -18.20
CA PRO A 440 -61.38 -29.01 -18.95
C PRO A 440 -62.57 -29.95 -18.76
N ALA A 441 -63.68 -29.36 -18.32
CA ALA A 441 -64.97 -30.05 -18.19
C ALA A 441 -65.34 -30.73 -19.50
N GLY A 442 -65.60 -32.04 -19.42
CA GLY A 442 -66.13 -32.82 -20.51
C GLY A 442 -67.51 -32.29 -20.90
N THR A 443 -67.69 -31.92 -22.12
CA THR A 443 -68.97 -31.75 -22.73
C THR A 443 -69.34 -33.08 -23.37
N ASP A 444 -70.24 -33.76 -22.66
CA ASP A 444 -71.04 -34.84 -23.15
C ASP A 444 -72.12 -34.24 -24.07
N ASP A 445 -72.45 -34.99 -25.05
CA ASP A 445 -73.74 -35.17 -25.68
C ASP A 445 -73.95 -34.78 -27.16
N ALA A 446 -74.12 -35.79 -27.84
CA ALA A 446 -75.29 -36.29 -28.56
C ALA A 446 -75.59 -35.70 -29.96
N ARG A 447 -75.42 -36.61 -30.86
CA ARG A 447 -76.43 -36.95 -31.96
C ARG A 447 -77.14 -35.79 -32.67
N HIS A 448 -76.91 -35.71 -33.91
CA HIS A 448 -77.91 -35.95 -35.02
C HIS A 448 -77.29 -35.56 -36.36
N ASP A 449 -77.04 -36.51 -37.16
CA ASP A 449 -77.88 -36.97 -38.31
C ASP A 449 -78.01 -36.00 -39.48
N ARG A 450 -77.67 -36.58 -40.62
CA ARG A 450 -78.09 -36.27 -42.00
C ARG A 450 -77.32 -35.20 -42.78
N ALA A 451 -76.58 -35.71 -43.69
CA ALA A 451 -76.98 -36.04 -45.04
C ALA A 451 -76.84 -34.89 -46.05
N LEU A 452 -76.32 -35.26 -47.18
CA LEU A 452 -76.42 -34.67 -48.52
C LEU A 452 -75.46 -33.46 -48.75
N GLY A 453 -74.58 -33.56 -49.62
CA GLY A 453 -74.66 -33.84 -51.00
C GLY A 453 -73.96 -32.74 -51.73
N GLY A 454 -73.24 -33.04 -52.71
CA GLY A 454 -73.08 -32.23 -53.87
C GLY A 454 -71.80 -31.45 -54.08
N ASP A 455 -70.97 -32.04 -54.81
CA ASP A 455 -70.38 -31.58 -56.06
C ASP A 455 -69.71 -30.19 -56.21
N ALA A 456 -68.61 -30.37 -56.79
CA ALA A 456 -68.06 -29.59 -57.94
C ALA A 456 -67.36 -28.24 -57.63
N SER A 457 -66.24 -28.21 -57.83
CA SER A 457 -65.26 -27.77 -58.84
C SER A 457 -64.00 -27.21 -58.20
#